data_fb56e6037763ffb5fa8939777a31038d
#
_entry.id   fb56e6037763ffb5fa8939777a31038d
#
_cell.length_a   1.000
_cell.length_b   1.000
_cell.length_c   1.000
_cell.angle_alpha   90.00
_cell.angle_beta   90.00
_cell.angle_gamma   90.00
#
_symmetry.space_group_name_H-M   'P 1'
#
loop_
_entity.id
_entity.type
_entity.pdbx_description
1 polymer ?
#
loop_
_entity_poly.entity_id
_entity_poly.type
_entity_poly.pdbx_seq_one_letter_code
_entity_poly.pdbx_strand_id
1 'polypeptide(L)'
;MKLHRDYTLTEIAQLISGDAIGDAGISATGINEIHVVNEGDIAFVDHPKYYKPTLTSVASIIIIDQKTDCPKGKALIVHPEPFNAFNFLTQYFKKEIEQQLSPDPVIHS
;
A
#
# COMPACT_ATOMS: atom_id res chain seq x y z
N MET A 1 -1.86 9.87 2.03
CA MET A 1 -1.13 10.00 3.29
C MET A 1 0.31 9.57 3.07
N LYS A 2 1.23 10.38 3.49
CA LYS A 2 2.65 10.08 3.34
C LYS A 2 3.13 9.27 4.53
N LEU A 3 3.97 8.25 4.27
CA LEU A 3 4.49 7.40 5.34
C LEU A 3 5.68 8.07 6.01
N HIS A 4 5.99 7.65 7.25
CA HIS A 4 7.10 8.26 7.99
C HIS A 4 8.45 7.75 7.52
N ARG A 5 8.47 6.66 6.74
CA ARG A 5 9.66 6.13 6.09
C ARG A 5 9.20 5.33 4.88
N ASP A 6 10.16 4.93 4.03
CA ASP A 6 9.85 4.04 2.93
C ASP A 6 9.65 2.62 3.47
N TYR A 7 8.68 1.91 2.93
CA TYR A 7 8.44 0.51 3.25
C TYR A 7 8.66 -0.32 1.99
N THR A 8 9.38 -1.43 2.13
CA THR A 8 9.62 -2.29 0.97
C THR A 8 8.36 -3.07 0.61
N LEU A 9 8.31 -3.56 -0.62
CA LEU A 9 7.21 -4.41 -1.08
C LEU A 9 7.01 -5.60 -0.14
N THR A 10 8.12 -6.24 0.27
CA THR A 10 8.07 -7.39 1.17
C THR A 10 7.47 -7.02 2.51
N GLU A 11 7.87 -5.89 3.07
CA GLU A 11 7.31 -5.43 4.35
C GLU A 11 5.80 -5.21 4.26
N ILE A 12 5.36 -4.57 3.17
CA ILE A 12 3.93 -4.31 2.99
C ILE A 12 3.16 -5.63 2.84
N ALA A 13 3.67 -6.54 2.01
CA ALA A 13 3.02 -7.82 1.80
C ALA A 13 2.91 -8.62 3.10
N GLN A 14 3.94 -8.59 3.93
CA GLN A 14 3.93 -9.29 5.20
C GLN A 14 2.90 -8.71 6.17
N LEU A 15 2.75 -7.39 6.17
CA LEU A 15 1.80 -6.75 7.07
C LEU A 15 0.35 -7.20 6.80
N ILE A 16 0.03 -7.51 5.56
CA ILE A 16 -1.32 -7.91 5.19
C ILE A 16 -1.42 -9.38 4.78
N SER A 17 -0.35 -10.13 4.91
CA SER A 17 -0.31 -11.54 4.52
C SER A 17 -0.72 -11.75 3.07
N GLY A 18 -0.26 -10.87 2.20
CA GLY A 18 -0.54 -10.95 0.77
C GLY A 18 0.63 -11.49 -0.02
N ASP A 19 0.39 -11.81 -1.29
CA ASP A 19 1.40 -12.35 -2.18
C ASP A 19 1.92 -11.25 -3.10
N ALA A 20 3.20 -10.94 -2.96
CA ALA A 20 3.83 -9.90 -3.77
C ALA A 20 4.21 -10.42 -5.16
N ILE A 21 3.95 -9.60 -6.17
CA ILE A 21 4.28 -9.89 -7.57
C ILE A 21 4.90 -8.64 -8.16
N GLY A 22 5.92 -8.82 -8.98
CA GLY A 22 6.52 -7.70 -9.70
C GLY A 22 7.88 -7.35 -9.16
N ASP A 23 8.25 -6.08 -9.30
CA ASP A 23 9.59 -5.63 -8.98
C ASP A 23 9.80 -5.52 -7.48
N ALA A 24 10.63 -6.41 -6.93
CA ALA A 24 10.90 -6.44 -5.50
C ALA A 24 11.67 -5.20 -5.01
N GLY A 25 12.24 -4.43 -5.92
CA GLY A 25 12.95 -3.21 -5.56
C GLY A 25 12.04 -2.02 -5.32
N ILE A 26 10.74 -2.18 -5.57
CA ILE A 26 9.81 -1.08 -5.39
C ILE A 26 9.48 -0.92 -3.91
N SER A 27 9.43 0.33 -3.47
CA SER A 27 9.07 0.68 -2.09
C SER A 27 7.89 1.64 -2.09
N ALA A 28 7.17 1.66 -0.99
CA ALA A 28 6.05 2.58 -0.82
C ALA A 28 6.48 3.77 0.02
N THR A 29 6.07 4.95 -0.40
CA THR A 29 6.32 6.19 0.33
C THR A 29 5.03 6.84 0.80
N GLY A 30 3.88 6.32 0.36
CA GLY A 30 2.58 6.84 0.73
C GLY A 30 1.49 5.82 0.52
N ILE A 31 0.27 6.17 0.90
CA ILE A 31 -0.91 5.36 0.70
C ILE A 31 -2.09 6.32 0.48
N ASN A 32 -2.80 6.15 -0.63
CA ASN A 32 -3.92 7.02 -0.98
C ASN A 32 -4.93 6.26 -1.83
N GLU A 33 -6.16 6.76 -1.81
CA GLU A 33 -7.19 6.23 -2.70
C GLU A 33 -6.86 6.59 -4.14
N ILE A 34 -7.38 5.79 -5.06
CA ILE A 34 -6.98 5.86 -6.47
C ILE A 34 -7.12 7.26 -7.09
N HIS A 35 -8.11 8.01 -6.70
CA HIS A 35 -8.36 9.32 -7.33
C HIS A 35 -7.42 10.44 -6.85
N VAL A 36 -6.62 10.17 -5.83
CA VAL A 36 -5.62 11.13 -5.33
C VAL A 36 -4.23 10.51 -5.23
N VAL A 37 -4.00 9.42 -5.95
CA VAL A 37 -2.77 8.66 -5.85
C VAL A 37 -1.60 9.39 -6.51
N ASN A 38 -0.43 9.22 -5.94
CA ASN A 38 0.83 9.74 -6.47
C ASN A 38 1.83 8.61 -6.64
N GLU A 39 2.91 8.88 -7.33
CA GLU A 39 3.99 7.91 -7.46
C GLU A 39 4.52 7.55 -6.08
N GLY A 40 4.75 6.28 -5.83
CA GLY A 40 5.18 5.79 -4.52
C GLY A 40 4.03 5.36 -3.63
N ASP A 41 2.79 5.63 -4.03
CA ASP A 41 1.64 5.30 -3.21
C ASP A 41 1.18 3.86 -3.36
N ILE A 42 0.60 3.35 -2.28
CA ILE A 42 -0.13 2.08 -2.30
C ILE A 42 -1.59 2.41 -2.60
N ALA A 43 -2.18 1.69 -3.54
CA ALA A 43 -3.59 1.79 -3.86
C ALA A 43 -4.19 0.39 -3.83
N PHE A 44 -5.50 0.26 -4.02
CA PHE A 44 -6.14 -1.04 -4.07
C PHE A 44 -7.21 -1.06 -5.15
N VAL A 45 -7.55 -2.26 -5.61
CA VAL A 45 -8.67 -2.48 -6.51
C VAL A 45 -9.25 -3.86 -6.22
N ASP A 46 -10.56 -3.93 -6.09
CA ASP A 46 -11.24 -5.19 -5.77
C ASP A 46 -12.41 -5.49 -6.71
N HIS A 47 -12.48 -4.78 -7.83
CA HIS A 47 -13.53 -5.03 -8.80
C HIS A 47 -12.95 -4.99 -10.20
N PRO A 48 -13.19 -6.00 -11.04
CA PRO A 48 -12.59 -6.07 -12.38
C PRO A 48 -12.84 -4.84 -13.25
N LYS A 49 -13.97 -4.19 -13.06
CA LYS A 49 -14.30 -2.98 -13.79
C LYS A 49 -13.25 -1.88 -13.63
N TYR A 50 -12.58 -1.86 -12.50
CA TYR A 50 -11.60 -0.82 -12.18
C TYR A 50 -10.16 -1.28 -12.26
N TYR A 51 -9.91 -2.52 -12.70
CA TYR A 51 -8.55 -3.04 -12.79
C TYR A 51 -7.70 -2.17 -13.71
N LYS A 52 -8.16 -1.94 -14.93
CA LYS A 52 -7.34 -1.22 -15.90
C LYS A 52 -7.01 0.20 -15.44
N PRO A 53 -7.98 1.00 -15.00
CA PRO A 53 -7.64 2.35 -14.53
C PRO A 53 -6.66 2.34 -13.37
N THR A 54 -6.80 1.38 -12.45
CA THR A 54 -5.92 1.31 -11.28
C THR A 54 -4.53 0.85 -11.69
N LEU A 55 -4.45 -0.17 -12.54
CA LEU A 55 -3.16 -0.72 -12.99
C LEU A 55 -2.37 0.27 -13.83
N THR A 56 -3.04 1.19 -14.50
CA THR A 56 -2.38 2.21 -15.32
C THR A 56 -2.20 3.53 -14.60
N SER A 57 -2.61 3.60 -13.32
CA SER A 57 -2.42 4.80 -12.53
C SER A 57 -0.96 4.98 -12.18
N VAL A 58 -0.63 6.08 -11.48
CA VAL A 58 0.75 6.33 -11.06
C VAL A 58 1.11 5.60 -9.77
N ALA A 59 0.17 4.88 -9.15
CA ALA A 59 0.47 4.13 -7.93
C ALA A 59 1.61 3.14 -8.18
N SER A 60 2.46 2.96 -7.19
CA SER A 60 3.60 2.06 -7.32
C SER A 60 3.28 0.65 -6.86
N ILE A 61 2.43 0.49 -5.86
CA ILE A 61 2.02 -0.81 -5.34
C ILE A 61 0.50 -0.86 -5.34
N ILE A 62 -0.06 -1.93 -5.89
CA ILE A 62 -1.50 -2.08 -5.98
C ILE A 62 -1.92 -3.39 -5.33
N ILE A 63 -2.82 -3.31 -4.35
CA ILE A 63 -3.41 -4.48 -3.72
C ILE A 63 -4.59 -4.89 -4.57
N ILE A 64 -4.59 -6.13 -5.03
CA ILE A 64 -5.59 -6.61 -5.97
C ILE A 64 -6.12 -7.98 -5.52
N ASP A 65 -7.36 -8.29 -5.85
CA ASP A 65 -8.00 -9.52 -5.38
C ASP A 65 -7.69 -10.75 -6.22
N GLN A 66 -7.09 -10.58 -7.38
CA GLN A 66 -6.75 -11.69 -8.25
C GLN A 66 -5.40 -11.47 -8.88
N LYS A 67 -4.70 -12.59 -9.13
CA LYS A 67 -3.42 -12.53 -9.82
C LYS A 67 -3.65 -12.07 -11.26
N THR A 68 -2.84 -11.12 -11.69
CA THR A 68 -2.91 -10.62 -13.06
C THR A 68 -1.51 -10.16 -13.48
N ASP A 69 -1.36 -9.81 -14.75
CA ASP A 69 -0.08 -9.32 -15.24
C ASP A 69 0.28 -8.02 -14.52
N CYS A 70 1.51 -7.94 -14.05
CA CYS A 70 1.97 -6.76 -13.34
C CYS A 70 2.55 -5.76 -14.35
N PRO A 71 2.05 -4.52 -14.38
CA PRO A 71 2.61 -3.52 -15.26
C PRO A 71 4.07 -3.27 -14.93
N LYS A 72 4.85 -2.94 -15.95
CA LYS A 72 6.26 -2.66 -15.78
C LYS A 72 6.45 -1.46 -14.84
N GLY A 73 7.41 -1.56 -13.95
CA GLY A 73 7.71 -0.48 -13.01
C GLY A 73 6.78 -0.42 -11.81
N LYS A 74 5.94 -1.45 -11.63
CA LYS A 74 5.00 -1.51 -10.51
C LYS A 74 5.13 -2.84 -9.81
N ALA A 75 4.41 -2.96 -8.69
CA ALA A 75 4.29 -4.20 -7.96
C ALA A 75 2.84 -4.40 -7.58
N LEU A 76 2.45 -5.66 -7.46
CA LEU A 76 1.11 -6.02 -7.01
C LEU A 76 1.21 -6.84 -5.73
N ILE A 77 0.19 -6.74 -4.88
CA ILE A 77 0.04 -7.64 -3.74
C ILE A 77 -1.33 -8.27 -3.87
N VAL A 78 -1.37 -9.57 -4.09
CA VAL A 78 -2.63 -10.29 -4.22
C VAL A 78 -3.17 -10.59 -2.84
N HIS A 79 -4.39 -10.18 -2.59
CA HIS A 79 -5.03 -10.37 -1.29
C HIS A 79 -6.53 -10.58 -1.53
N PRO A 80 -7.16 -11.53 -0.83
CA PRO A 80 -8.58 -11.81 -1.08
C PRO A 80 -9.51 -10.65 -0.76
N GLU A 81 -9.08 -9.71 0.08
CA GLU A 81 -9.90 -8.58 0.47
C GLU A 81 -9.09 -7.28 0.41
N PRO A 82 -8.85 -6.75 -0.80
CA PRO A 82 -7.99 -5.58 -0.96
C PRO A 82 -8.45 -4.35 -0.18
N PHE A 83 -9.74 -4.11 -0.10
CA PHE A 83 -10.27 -2.97 0.65
C PHE A 83 -9.92 -3.08 2.14
N ASN A 84 -10.12 -4.26 2.70
CA ASN A 84 -9.82 -4.48 4.12
C ASN A 84 -8.32 -4.38 4.38
N ALA A 85 -7.51 -4.93 3.48
CA ALA A 85 -6.06 -4.84 3.59
C ALA A 85 -5.59 -3.39 3.51
N PHE A 86 -6.16 -2.62 2.59
CA PHE A 86 -5.84 -1.22 2.42
C PHE A 86 -6.20 -0.43 3.69
N ASN A 87 -7.37 -0.68 4.25
CA ASN A 87 -7.79 -0.02 5.49
C ASN A 87 -6.89 -0.38 6.66
N PHE A 88 -6.51 -1.66 6.75
CA PHE A 88 -5.57 -2.08 7.80
C PHE A 88 -4.26 -1.30 7.68
N LEU A 89 -3.72 -1.20 6.48
CA LEU A 89 -2.46 -0.48 6.26
C LEU A 89 -2.61 1.00 6.60
N THR A 90 -3.72 1.60 6.21
CA THR A 90 -3.96 3.01 6.51
C THR A 90 -3.94 3.26 8.02
N GLN A 91 -4.62 2.41 8.78
CA GLN A 91 -4.65 2.55 10.23
C GLN A 91 -3.29 2.26 10.84
N TYR A 92 -2.60 1.25 10.33
CA TYR A 92 -1.27 0.90 10.82
C TYR A 92 -0.29 2.05 10.61
N PHE A 93 -0.26 2.61 9.41
CA PHE A 93 0.67 3.70 9.11
C PHE A 93 0.31 4.98 9.86
N LYS A 94 -0.97 5.24 10.02
CA LYS A 94 -1.42 6.40 10.77
C LYS A 94 -0.91 6.33 12.21
N LYS A 95 -1.01 5.15 12.80
CA LYS A 95 -0.54 4.93 14.16
C LYS A 95 0.98 5.09 14.25
N GLU A 96 1.70 4.57 13.26
CA GLU A 96 3.15 4.70 13.18
C GLU A 96 3.57 6.17 13.10
N ILE A 97 2.88 6.95 12.28
CA ILE A 97 3.17 8.37 12.12
C ILE A 97 2.92 9.10 13.44
N GLU A 98 1.83 8.79 14.10
CA GLU A 98 1.50 9.41 15.39
C GLU A 98 2.55 9.11 16.43
N GLN A 99 3.06 7.89 16.47
CA GLN A 99 4.10 7.51 17.42
C GLN A 99 5.41 8.24 17.12
N GLN A 100 5.73 8.45 15.84
CA GLN A 100 6.95 9.17 15.47
C GLN A 100 6.86 10.66 15.79
N LEU A 101 5.66 11.22 15.74
CA LEU A 101 5.45 12.63 16.02
C LEU A 101 5.31 12.94 17.50
N SER A 102 5.06 11.94 18.32
CA SER A 102 4.87 12.13 19.76
C SER A 102 6.21 11.98 20.44
N PRO A 103 6.80 13.06 20.94
CA PRO A 103 8.14 13.00 21.51
C PRO A 103 8.17 12.30 22.85
N ASP A 104 7.08 12.26 23.55
CA ASP A 104 7.11 11.67 24.89
C ASP A 104 5.92 10.82 25.13
N PRO A 105 6.01 9.69 24.70
CA PRO A 105 4.93 8.80 24.83
C PRO A 105 4.73 8.38 26.18
N VAL A 106 5.57 8.62 26.93
CA VAL A 106 5.45 8.17 28.04
C VAL A 106 4.94 8.71 29.00
N ILE A 107 4.95 9.41 28.79
CA ILE A 107 4.57 9.95 29.71
C ILE A 107 3.59 9.66 30.31
N HIS A 108 3.28 9.31 30.02
CA HIS A 108 2.70 8.92 30.54
C HIS A 108 2.58 8.34 31.26
N SER A 109 3.04 8.57 31.12
CA SER A 109 3.11 8.07 31.90
C SER A 109 2.84 7.98 32.40
#